data_cb4afc021192075e82d7c85daf85b5cb
#
_entry.id   cb4afc021192075e82d7c85daf85b5cb
#
_cell.length_a   1.000
_cell.length_b   1.000
_cell.length_c   1.000
_cell.angle_alpha   90.00
_cell.angle_beta   90.00
_cell.angle_gamma   90.00
#
_symmetry.space_group_name_H-M   'P 1'
#
loop_
_entity.id
_entity.type
_entity.pdbx_description
1 polymer ?
#
loop_
_entity_poly.entity_id
_entity_poly.type
_entity_poly.pdbx_seq_one_letter_code
_entity_poly.pdbx_strand_id
1 'polypeptide(L)'
;MRFIGNIEAKTDSKGRVFLPACFRRILQAGGCDKVMLRKDVYQDCLVIYPEESWNRQLDLLRSKLDKWNSRHQMIFRQFVADVEELSIDSNGRILLQKRYLNMAGIKQEVRFIGMDDTIEIWAKENVEKPFMSPEEFGSELEKIMTAKEGGPNEQQ
;
A
#
# COMPACT_ATOMS: atom_id res chain seq x y z
N MET A 1 11.35 2.80 -8.28
CA MET A 1 11.38 2.10 -6.99
C MET A 1 10.57 0.83 -7.06
N ARG A 2 11.13 -0.25 -6.57
CA ARG A 2 10.39 -1.50 -6.52
C ARG A 2 10.54 -2.12 -5.15
N PHE A 3 9.41 -2.29 -4.45
CA PHE A 3 9.40 -2.93 -3.15
C PHE A 3 8.89 -4.36 -3.31
N ILE A 4 9.65 -5.32 -2.80
CA ILE A 4 9.28 -6.74 -2.86
C ILE A 4 9.58 -7.38 -1.51
N GLY A 5 8.89 -8.44 -1.21
CA GLY A 5 9.16 -9.26 -0.02
C GLY A 5 8.04 -9.18 1.01
N ASN A 6 8.17 -10.03 2.03
CA ASN A 6 7.20 -10.15 3.11
C ASN A 6 8.04 -10.23 4.40
N ILE A 7 8.02 -9.17 5.20
CA ILE A 7 8.98 -9.01 6.30
C ILE A 7 8.25 -8.74 7.61
N GLU A 8 8.63 -9.46 8.65
CA GLU A 8 8.04 -9.29 9.98
C GLU A 8 8.57 -8.07 10.68
N ALA A 9 7.74 -7.45 11.50
CA ALA A 9 8.15 -6.36 12.35
C ALA A 9 7.20 -6.27 13.55
N LYS A 10 7.53 -5.40 14.51
CA LYS A 10 6.68 -5.18 15.68
C LYS A 10 6.55 -3.70 15.93
N THR A 11 5.36 -3.28 16.30
CA THR A 11 5.15 -1.91 16.78
C THR A 11 5.54 -1.84 18.25
N ASP A 12 6.02 -0.68 18.68
CA ASP A 12 6.27 -0.45 20.10
C ASP A 12 4.99 0.06 20.76
N SER A 13 5.06 0.34 22.05
CA SER A 13 3.89 0.76 22.83
C SER A 13 3.29 2.08 22.35
N LYS A 14 4.05 2.88 21.61
CA LYS A 14 3.58 4.15 21.11
C LYS A 14 3.14 4.08 19.64
N GLY A 15 3.19 2.92 19.04
CA GLY A 15 2.80 2.74 17.65
C GLY A 15 3.90 2.96 16.65
N ARG A 16 5.16 3.09 17.09
CA ARG A 16 6.28 3.25 16.18
C ARG A 16 6.74 1.88 15.70
N VAL A 17 7.13 1.81 14.45
CA VAL A 17 7.62 0.56 13.86
C VAL A 17 8.78 0.89 12.93
N PHE A 18 9.83 0.07 12.95
CA PHE A 18 10.95 0.24 12.02
C PHE A 18 10.51 -0.21 10.64
N LEU A 19 10.77 0.62 9.65
CA LEU A 19 10.64 0.17 8.27
C LEU A 19 11.74 -0.84 8.00
N PRO A 20 11.44 -1.93 7.29
CA PRO A 20 12.49 -2.89 6.92
C PRO A 20 13.65 -2.19 6.21
N ALA A 21 14.86 -2.60 6.55
CA ALA A 21 16.07 -1.93 6.03
C ALA A 21 16.09 -1.91 4.50
N CYS A 22 15.62 -2.99 3.86
CA CYS A 22 15.61 -3.05 2.40
C CYS A 22 14.68 -1.99 1.79
N PHE A 23 13.55 -1.71 2.44
CA PHE A 23 12.63 -0.69 1.96
C PHE A 23 13.17 0.70 2.25
N ARG A 24 13.81 0.89 3.41
CA ARG A 24 14.42 2.18 3.72
C ARG A 24 15.49 2.55 2.70
N ARG A 25 16.31 1.57 2.30
CA ARG A 25 17.35 1.82 1.31
C ARG A 25 16.78 2.28 -0.02
N ILE A 26 15.68 1.66 -0.44
CA ILE A 26 15.02 2.05 -1.70
C ILE A 26 14.49 3.47 -1.61
N LEU A 27 13.84 3.82 -0.48
CA LEU A 27 13.32 5.16 -0.29
C LEU A 27 14.45 6.19 -0.26
N GLN A 28 15.54 5.90 0.44
CA GLN A 28 16.67 6.81 0.53
C GLN A 28 17.35 7.01 -0.83
N ALA A 29 17.48 5.94 -1.60
CA ALA A 29 18.07 6.03 -2.93
C ALA A 29 17.23 6.92 -3.85
N GLY A 30 15.93 7.00 -3.62
CA GLY A 30 15.05 7.88 -4.38
C GLY A 30 14.89 9.25 -3.77
N GLY A 31 15.64 9.56 -2.71
CA GLY A 31 15.55 10.86 -2.05
C GLY A 31 14.26 11.08 -1.29
N CYS A 32 13.57 9.99 -0.91
CA CYS A 32 12.26 10.09 -0.30
C CYS A 32 12.37 9.93 1.22
N ASP A 33 12.07 11.01 1.97
CA ASP A 33 12.07 10.96 3.43
C ASP A 33 10.66 11.08 4.00
N LYS A 34 9.66 11.22 3.16
CA LYS A 34 8.27 11.31 3.56
C LYS A 34 7.45 10.31 2.76
N VAL A 35 6.45 9.73 3.40
CA VAL A 35 5.57 8.79 2.75
C VAL A 35 4.14 9.11 3.12
N MET A 36 3.20 8.67 2.30
CA MET A 36 1.78 8.84 2.58
C MET A 36 1.22 7.52 3.08
N LEU A 37 0.40 7.58 4.11
CA LEU A 37 -0.22 6.39 4.69
C LEU A 37 -1.73 6.49 4.54
N ARG A 38 -2.35 5.39 4.15
CA ARG A 38 -3.80 5.34 4.08
C ARG A 38 -4.24 3.88 4.26
N LYS A 39 -5.47 3.69 4.73
CA LYS A 39 -6.04 2.35 4.77
C LYS A 39 -6.36 1.91 3.34
N ASP A 40 -6.09 0.66 3.02
CA ASP A 40 -6.41 0.13 1.70
C ASP A 40 -7.91 0.24 1.42
N VAL A 41 -8.25 0.43 0.16
CA VAL A 41 -9.66 0.61 -0.24
C VAL A 41 -10.45 -0.69 -0.03
N TYR A 42 -9.82 -1.83 -0.27
CA TYR A 42 -10.54 -3.10 -0.29
C TYR A 42 -10.23 -4.01 0.90
N GLN A 43 -9.05 -3.88 1.49
CA GLN A 43 -8.59 -4.82 2.51
C GLN A 43 -8.33 -4.12 3.84
N ASP A 44 -8.32 -4.91 4.92
CA ASP A 44 -8.04 -4.35 6.24
C ASP A 44 -6.53 -4.31 6.47
N CYS A 45 -5.86 -3.52 5.67
CA CYS A 45 -4.43 -3.28 5.82
C CYS A 45 -4.14 -1.81 5.56
N LEU A 46 -2.92 -1.39 5.85
CA LEU A 46 -2.49 -0.03 5.57
C LEU A 46 -1.56 -0.06 4.37
N VAL A 47 -1.54 1.03 3.61
CA VAL A 47 -0.68 1.15 2.44
C VAL A 47 0.21 2.37 2.61
N ILE A 48 1.49 2.18 2.42
CA ILE A 48 2.47 3.26 2.39
C ILE A 48 2.75 3.56 0.92
N TYR A 49 2.60 4.83 0.56
CA TYR A 49 2.91 5.31 -0.77
C TYR A 49 4.10 6.25 -0.66
N PRO A 50 5.21 5.98 -1.34
CA PRO A 50 6.20 7.04 -1.55
C PRO A 50 5.50 8.21 -2.23
N GLU A 51 5.99 9.41 -1.99
CA GLU A 51 5.30 10.60 -2.48
C GLU A 51 5.04 10.54 -3.98
N GLU A 52 6.00 10.07 -4.75
CA GLU A 52 5.84 9.99 -6.19
C GLU A 52 4.74 9.01 -6.59
N SER A 53 4.69 7.85 -5.93
CA SER A 53 3.63 6.86 -6.20
C SER A 53 2.26 7.42 -5.83
N TRP A 54 2.19 8.15 -4.72
CA TRP A 54 0.95 8.78 -4.29
C TRP A 54 0.47 9.78 -5.33
N ASN A 55 1.38 10.63 -5.81
CA ASN A 55 1.03 11.64 -6.79
C ASN A 55 0.52 11.00 -8.08
N ARG A 56 1.14 9.91 -8.54
CA ARG A 56 0.69 9.22 -9.73
C ARG A 56 -0.71 8.64 -9.55
N GLN A 57 -0.98 8.03 -8.39
CA GLN A 57 -2.29 7.48 -8.09
C GLN A 57 -3.35 8.58 -8.05
N LEU A 58 -3.02 9.69 -7.40
CA LEU A 58 -3.96 10.79 -7.26
C LEU A 58 -4.26 11.42 -8.61
N ASP A 59 -3.24 11.61 -9.44
CA ASP A 59 -3.42 12.19 -10.77
C ASP A 59 -4.28 11.27 -11.63
N LEU A 60 -4.07 9.96 -11.54
CA LEU A 60 -4.86 9.00 -12.29
C LEU A 60 -6.33 9.06 -11.87
N LEU A 61 -6.60 9.05 -10.58
CA LEU A 61 -7.96 9.12 -10.08
C LEU A 61 -8.62 10.41 -10.56
N ARG A 62 -7.89 11.53 -10.42
CA ARG A 62 -8.42 12.81 -10.82
C ARG A 62 -8.77 12.84 -12.29
N SER A 63 -7.99 12.22 -13.13
CA SER A 63 -8.23 12.21 -14.58
C SER A 63 -9.50 11.44 -14.95
N LYS A 64 -9.96 10.55 -14.08
CA LYS A 64 -11.13 9.74 -14.35
C LYS A 64 -12.41 10.33 -13.74
N LEU A 65 -12.31 11.38 -12.94
CA LEU A 65 -13.44 11.96 -12.23
C LEU A 65 -13.84 13.31 -12.86
N ASP A 66 -15.14 13.57 -12.82
CA ASP A 66 -15.69 14.84 -13.29
C ASP A 66 -15.90 15.73 -12.06
N LYS A 67 -15.19 16.84 -11.98
CA LYS A 67 -15.27 17.73 -10.84
C LYS A 67 -16.66 18.34 -10.65
N TRP A 68 -17.46 18.36 -11.68
CA TRP A 68 -18.80 18.93 -11.62
C TRP A 68 -19.88 17.92 -11.23
N ASN A 69 -19.47 16.67 -11.02
CA ASN A 69 -20.38 15.60 -10.62
C ASN A 69 -20.28 15.41 -9.10
N SER A 70 -21.40 15.55 -8.39
CA SER A 70 -21.36 15.50 -6.93
C SER A 70 -20.96 14.15 -6.37
N ARG A 71 -21.31 13.04 -7.04
CA ARG A 71 -20.89 11.73 -6.58
C ARG A 71 -19.38 11.53 -6.78
N HIS A 72 -18.84 12.04 -7.88
CA HIS A 72 -17.41 11.98 -8.11
C HIS A 72 -16.65 12.80 -7.06
N GLN A 73 -17.22 13.92 -6.63
CA GLN A 73 -16.63 14.71 -5.55
C GLN A 73 -16.60 13.92 -4.24
N MET A 74 -17.65 13.14 -3.97
CA MET A 74 -17.69 12.30 -2.77
C MET A 74 -16.60 11.25 -2.81
N ILE A 75 -16.41 10.61 -3.96
CA ILE A 75 -15.37 9.59 -4.14
C ILE A 75 -13.99 10.19 -3.90
N PHE A 76 -13.73 11.33 -4.51
CA PHE A 76 -12.42 11.96 -4.38
C PHE A 76 -12.16 12.40 -2.94
N ARG A 77 -13.15 13.00 -2.30
CA ARG A 77 -13.04 13.44 -0.91
C ARG A 77 -12.75 12.26 0.01
N GLN A 78 -13.46 11.15 -0.16
CA GLN A 78 -13.23 9.98 0.68
C GLN A 78 -11.85 9.36 0.44
N PHE A 79 -11.37 9.42 -0.79
CA PHE A 79 -10.05 8.88 -1.10
C PHE A 79 -8.94 9.68 -0.42
N VAL A 80 -9.04 11.00 -0.41
CA VAL A 80 -7.95 11.84 0.12
C VAL A 80 -8.11 12.23 1.59
N ALA A 81 -9.30 12.14 2.15
CA ALA A 81 -9.55 12.68 3.49
C ALA A 81 -8.84 11.90 4.59
N ASP A 82 -8.57 10.62 4.35
CA ASP A 82 -8.02 9.77 5.41
C ASP A 82 -6.54 9.45 5.18
N VAL A 83 -5.86 10.27 4.43
CA VAL A 83 -4.44 10.10 4.16
C VAL A 83 -3.63 10.92 5.16
N GLU A 84 -2.53 10.38 5.61
CA GLU A 84 -1.63 11.09 6.49
C GLU A 84 -0.22 11.05 5.94
N GLU A 85 0.46 12.19 5.95
CA GLU A 85 1.87 12.23 5.58
C GLU A 85 2.70 11.84 6.79
N LEU A 86 3.61 10.91 6.62
CA LEU A 86 4.48 10.43 7.69
C LEU A 86 5.92 10.75 7.34
N SER A 87 6.69 11.14 8.37
CA SER A 87 8.14 11.29 8.23
C SER A 87 8.80 10.03 8.76
N ILE A 88 9.88 9.64 8.15
CA ILE A 88 10.72 8.55 8.65
C ILE A 88 11.71 9.18 9.61
N ASP A 89 11.73 8.75 10.86
CA ASP A 89 12.60 9.38 11.85
C ASP A 89 14.07 8.98 11.64
N SER A 90 14.95 9.58 12.43
CA SER A 90 16.39 9.34 12.27
C SER A 90 16.79 7.89 12.53
N ASN A 91 15.95 7.13 13.22
CA ASN A 91 16.21 5.72 13.49
C ASN A 91 15.56 4.80 12.45
N GLY A 92 14.86 5.34 11.47
CA GLY A 92 14.21 4.55 10.43
C GLY A 92 12.83 4.06 10.81
N ARG A 93 12.16 4.72 11.76
CA ARG A 93 10.84 4.34 12.23
C ARG A 93 9.79 5.28 11.68
N ILE A 94 8.56 4.76 11.55
CA ILE A 94 7.38 5.59 11.29
C ILE A 94 6.43 5.40 12.47
N LEU A 95 5.56 6.39 12.69
CA LEU A 95 4.57 6.32 13.75
C LEU A 95 3.21 5.99 13.13
N LEU A 96 2.61 4.88 13.55
CA LEU A 96 1.26 4.51 13.16
C LEU A 96 0.32 4.94 14.28
N GLN A 97 -0.51 5.94 14.02
CA GLN A 97 -1.43 6.42 15.01
C GLN A 97 -2.47 5.36 15.34
N LYS A 98 -3.04 5.45 16.53
CA LYS A 98 -3.96 4.45 17.03
C LYS A 98 -5.13 4.17 16.08
N ARG A 99 -5.65 5.18 15.42
CA ARG A 99 -6.77 4.98 14.51
C ARG A 99 -6.40 4.07 13.34
N TYR A 100 -5.17 4.16 12.86
CA TYR A 100 -4.71 3.29 11.78
C TYR A 100 -4.47 1.87 12.29
N LEU A 101 -3.92 1.74 13.49
CA LEU A 101 -3.74 0.41 14.08
C LEU A 101 -5.08 -0.29 14.22
N ASN A 102 -6.11 0.46 14.65
CA ASN A 102 -7.44 -0.09 14.80
C ASN A 102 -8.06 -0.46 13.45
N MET A 103 -7.89 0.38 12.44
CA MET A 103 -8.44 0.11 11.11
C MET A 103 -7.90 -1.18 10.52
N ALA A 104 -6.62 -1.47 10.77
CA ALA A 104 -5.98 -2.67 10.22
C ALA A 104 -5.97 -3.85 11.20
N GLY A 105 -6.54 -3.68 12.38
CA GLY A 105 -6.57 -4.75 13.39
C GLY A 105 -5.20 -5.10 13.92
N ILE A 106 -4.27 -4.14 13.93
CA ILE A 106 -2.91 -4.38 14.38
C ILE A 106 -2.84 -4.29 15.89
N LYS A 107 -2.36 -5.34 16.52
CA LYS A 107 -2.14 -5.34 17.97
C LYS A 107 -0.70 -5.01 18.28
N GLN A 108 0.24 -5.74 17.73
CA GLN A 108 1.66 -5.50 17.94
C GLN A 108 2.49 -5.96 16.74
N GLU A 109 2.31 -7.21 16.30
CA GLU A 109 3.12 -7.77 15.23
C GLU A 109 2.52 -7.49 13.87
N VAL A 110 3.35 -7.12 12.93
CA VAL A 110 2.92 -6.77 11.58
C VAL A 110 3.77 -7.47 10.54
N ARG A 111 3.27 -7.48 9.32
CA ARG A 111 4.01 -7.90 8.14
C ARG A 111 4.00 -6.76 7.14
N PHE A 112 5.18 -6.45 6.64
CA PHE A 112 5.34 -5.50 5.55
C PHE A 112 5.42 -6.31 4.26
N ILE A 113 4.56 -6.01 3.30
CA ILE A 113 4.58 -6.68 2.00
C ILE A 113 4.86 -5.63 0.93
N GLY A 114 5.93 -5.83 0.16
CA GLY A 114 6.26 -4.95 -0.95
C GLY A 114 5.31 -5.21 -2.11
N MET A 115 4.71 -4.15 -2.62
CA MET A 115 3.72 -4.24 -3.70
C MET A 115 4.17 -3.39 -4.89
N ASP A 116 5.40 -3.58 -5.31
CA ASP A 116 6.03 -2.86 -6.43
C ASP A 116 6.28 -1.39 -6.06
N ASP A 117 5.35 -0.50 -6.32
CA ASP A 117 5.55 0.93 -6.03
C ASP A 117 4.95 1.36 -4.70
N THR A 118 4.41 0.45 -3.92
CA THR A 118 3.84 0.71 -2.60
C THR A 118 4.24 -0.40 -1.63
N ILE A 119 3.92 -0.19 -0.35
CA ILE A 119 4.19 -1.18 0.69
C ILE A 119 2.92 -1.35 1.51
N GLU A 120 2.52 -2.59 1.77
CA GLU A 120 1.36 -2.86 2.63
C GLU A 120 1.83 -3.24 4.02
N ILE A 121 1.04 -2.87 5.02
CA ILE A 121 1.28 -3.27 6.41
C ILE A 121 0.05 -4.05 6.88
N TRP A 122 0.26 -5.30 7.21
CA TRP A 122 -0.79 -6.21 7.64
C TRP A 122 -0.59 -6.60 9.10
N ALA A 123 -1.70 -6.72 9.84
CA ALA A 123 -1.64 -7.35 11.16
C ALA A 123 -1.21 -8.80 10.97
N LYS A 124 -0.36 -9.31 11.86
CA LYS A 124 0.08 -10.71 11.77
C LYS A 124 -1.11 -11.66 11.70
N GLU A 125 -2.19 -11.35 12.42
CA GLU A 125 -3.38 -12.19 12.49
C GLU A 125 -4.12 -12.27 11.17
N ASN A 126 -3.90 -11.33 10.28
CA ASN A 126 -4.65 -11.23 9.02
C ASN A 126 -3.77 -11.47 7.79
N VAL A 127 -2.49 -11.79 7.99
CA VAL A 127 -1.53 -11.79 6.87
C VAL A 127 -1.81 -12.89 5.84
N GLU A 128 -2.56 -13.92 6.21
CA GLU A 128 -2.87 -14.98 5.25
C GLU A 128 -4.03 -14.63 4.33
N LYS A 129 -4.84 -13.66 4.72
CA LYS A 129 -6.04 -13.32 3.96
C LYS A 129 -5.81 -12.88 2.53
N PRO A 130 -4.77 -12.11 2.22
CA PRO A 130 -4.58 -11.66 0.85
C PRO A 130 -3.98 -12.70 -0.09
N PHE A 131 -3.65 -13.89 0.42
CA PHE A 131 -2.98 -14.89 -0.42
C PHE A 131 -3.93 -16.00 -0.83
N MET A 132 -3.80 -16.47 -2.07
CA MET A 132 -4.54 -17.63 -2.55
C MET A 132 -3.67 -18.87 -2.38
N SER A 133 -4.22 -20.05 -2.59
CA SER A 133 -3.44 -21.29 -2.47
C SER A 133 -2.36 -21.33 -3.55
N PRO A 134 -1.28 -22.08 -3.34
CA PRO A 134 -0.24 -22.20 -4.37
C PRO A 134 -0.77 -22.71 -5.70
N GLU A 135 -1.71 -23.64 -5.67
CA GLU A 135 -2.27 -24.21 -6.89
C GLU A 135 -3.09 -23.17 -7.64
N GLU A 136 -3.92 -22.42 -6.92
CA GLU A 136 -4.73 -21.38 -7.51
C GLU A 136 -3.85 -20.28 -8.07
N PHE A 137 -2.82 -19.90 -7.33
CA PHE A 137 -1.88 -18.87 -7.75
C PHE A 137 -1.19 -19.28 -9.05
N GLY A 138 -0.67 -20.50 -9.11
CA GLY A 138 0.01 -20.99 -10.31
C GLY A 138 -0.92 -21.00 -11.52
N SER A 139 -2.16 -21.46 -11.32
CA SER A 139 -3.13 -21.53 -12.40
C SER A 139 -3.51 -20.14 -12.93
N GLU A 140 -3.78 -19.21 -12.01
CA GLU A 140 -4.16 -17.85 -12.41
C GLU A 140 -3.01 -17.12 -13.07
N LEU A 141 -1.80 -17.30 -12.56
CA LEU A 141 -0.62 -16.65 -13.14
C LEU A 141 -0.38 -17.16 -14.55
N GLU A 142 -0.51 -18.47 -14.76
CA GLU A 142 -0.32 -19.05 -16.08
C GLU A 142 -1.31 -18.47 -17.08
N LYS A 143 -2.58 -18.35 -16.70
CA LYS A 143 -3.59 -17.77 -17.58
C LYS A 143 -3.22 -16.36 -18.01
N ILE A 144 -2.75 -15.55 -17.06
CA ILE A 144 -2.39 -14.18 -17.36
C ILE A 144 -1.17 -14.13 -18.28
N MET A 145 -0.14 -14.92 -17.98
CA MET A 145 1.12 -14.83 -18.70
C MET A 145 1.07 -15.48 -20.08
N THR A 146 0.11 -16.38 -20.33
CA THR A 146 0.00 -17.01 -21.62
C THR A 146 -1.11 -16.42 -22.49
N ALA A 147 -1.81 -15.40 -22.00
CA ALA A 147 -2.84 -14.74 -22.79
C ALA A 147 -2.20 -14.07 -23.99
N LYS A 148 -2.90 -14.11 -25.14
CA LYS A 148 -2.39 -13.48 -26.33
C LYS A 148 -2.44 -11.98 -26.22
N GLU A 149 -1.34 -11.33 -26.61
CA GLU A 149 -1.25 -9.93 -26.46
C GLU A 149 -2.26 -9.14 -27.19
N GLY A 150 -2.64 -9.50 -28.30
CA GLY A 150 -3.60 -8.74 -29.03
C GLY A 150 -5.00 -8.89 -28.51
N GLY A 151 -5.21 -9.89 -27.68
CA GLY A 151 -6.51 -10.13 -27.20
C GLY A 151 -7.13 -9.00 -26.52
N PRO A 152 -6.43 -8.39 -25.63
CA PRO A 152 -7.00 -7.33 -24.88
C PRO A 152 -7.37 -6.19 -25.70
N ASN A 153 -6.64 -5.95 -26.68
CA ASN A 153 -6.93 -4.83 -27.42
C ASN A 153 -8.09 -5.00 -28.12
N GLU A 154 -8.35 -6.17 -28.37
CA GLU A 154 -9.46 -6.36 -29.01
C GLU A 154 -10.52 -6.15 -28.12
N GLN A 155 -10.26 -6.01 -26.92
CA GLN A 155 -11.25 -5.72 -26.10
C GLN A 155 -11.56 -4.38 -26.01
N GLN A 156 -10.94 -3.60 -26.65
CA GLN A 156 -11.29 -2.27 -26.55
C GLN A 156 -12.49 -1.94 -27.24
#